data_f860ebddfe353a9b8350b6f13f11fe2e
#
_entry.id   f860ebddfe353a9b8350b6f13f11fe2e
#
_cell.length_a   1.000
_cell.length_b   1.000
_cell.length_c   1.000
_cell.angle_alpha   90.00
_cell.angle_beta   90.00
_cell.angle_gamma   90.00
#
_symmetry.space_group_name_H-M   'P 1'
#
loop_
_entity.id
_entity.type
_entity.pdbx_description
1 polymer ?
#
loop_
_entity_poly.entity_id
_entity_poly.type
_entity_poly.pdbx_seq_one_letter_code
_entity_poly.pdbx_strand_id
1 'polypeptide(L)'
;MTEFNTLQKLIKQSLRQSAEESSMLLGQELTLQDTDFINTNKMTYFSDMEDSSFVVDVESREDYPGCFYMVFPLRDAIAMSGILLGIPPARISEKKKLLILEADDIDAFSEIANQIIGSFNTVFQPALPRKVHLKQLPPAKFIPQVDKVTEEKPVPDGEYLLCRTNIELTGHEMDRIDLLISLELANMFDPQQTAETADSGDEIESGDVRTDDCVPVESQNRSVLIIEDNAEELAKAEKLLAERGFSTVTAALNANIAELLERQPVKAVVLGIGRGNEREFSICNRINAVCERYSLPIIMSASQWTRTGVLKAVKHGARGILIKPYDADELIEKLGKFLHAA
;
A
#
# COMPACT_ATOMS: atom_id res chain seq x y z
N MET A 1 10.64 -10.38 20.54
CA MET A 1 10.73 -9.10 19.83
C MET A 1 11.47 -9.38 18.54
N THR A 2 10.84 -9.11 17.40
CA THR A 2 11.48 -9.29 16.09
C THR A 2 12.48 -8.14 15.91
N GLU A 3 13.77 -8.46 15.95
CA GLU A 3 14.82 -7.47 15.79
C GLU A 3 15.24 -7.42 14.33
N PHE A 4 14.78 -6.41 13.58
CA PHE A 4 15.15 -6.13 12.19
C PHE A 4 16.52 -5.44 12.12
N ASN A 5 17.59 -6.15 12.52
CA ASN A 5 18.92 -5.55 12.71
C ASN A 5 19.53 -5.01 11.41
N THR A 6 19.31 -5.70 10.29
CA THR A 6 19.82 -5.27 8.98
C THR A 6 19.04 -4.05 8.48
N LEU A 7 17.73 -4.10 8.56
CA LEU A 7 16.86 -2.99 8.17
C LEU A 7 17.14 -1.73 9.02
N GLN A 8 17.30 -1.88 10.34
CA GLN A 8 17.64 -0.76 11.24
C GLN A 8 18.96 -0.08 10.83
N LYS A 9 19.98 -0.85 10.44
CA LYS A 9 21.25 -0.30 9.95
C LYS A 9 21.06 0.48 8.65
N LEU A 10 20.27 -0.07 7.70
CA LEU A 10 19.97 0.60 6.43
C LEU A 10 19.21 1.90 6.67
N ILE A 11 18.20 1.90 7.54
CA ILE A 11 17.46 3.12 7.89
C ILE A 11 18.39 4.17 8.50
N LYS A 12 19.21 3.81 9.49
CA LYS A 12 20.17 4.75 10.11
C LYS A 12 21.15 5.34 9.10
N GLN A 13 21.62 4.53 8.15
CA GLN A 13 22.50 4.99 7.08
C GLN A 13 21.76 5.95 6.13
N SER A 14 20.53 5.62 5.76
CA SER A 14 19.69 6.47 4.91
C SER A 14 19.38 7.81 5.56
N LEU A 15 19.04 7.79 6.85
CA LEU A 15 18.79 9.01 7.61
C LEU A 15 20.03 9.91 7.69
N ARG A 16 21.22 9.34 7.90
CA ARG A 16 22.47 10.11 7.87
C ARG A 16 22.70 10.77 6.52
N GLN A 17 22.58 10.00 5.44
CA GLN A 17 22.71 10.54 4.08
C GLN A 17 21.65 11.59 3.78
N SER A 18 20.41 11.37 4.21
CA SER A 18 19.32 12.34 4.06
C SER A 18 19.64 13.65 4.78
N ALA A 19 20.24 13.60 5.97
CA ALA A 19 20.64 14.79 6.72
C ALA A 19 21.71 15.59 5.96
N GLU A 20 22.72 14.93 5.41
CA GLU A 20 23.79 15.57 4.63
C GLU A 20 23.22 16.24 3.36
N GLU A 21 22.41 15.51 2.59
CA GLU A 21 21.84 16.01 1.34
C GLU A 21 20.79 17.11 1.58
N SER A 22 19.95 16.97 2.63
CA SER A 22 18.99 18.01 3.01
C SER A 22 19.67 19.27 3.54
N SER A 23 20.82 19.15 4.23
CA SER A 23 21.63 20.29 4.63
C SER A 23 22.10 21.11 3.43
N MET A 24 22.53 20.43 2.37
CA MET A 24 22.93 21.10 1.13
C MET A 24 21.74 21.80 0.46
N LEU A 25 20.58 21.14 0.42
CA LEU A 25 19.35 21.68 -0.18
C LEU A 25 18.84 22.91 0.58
N LEU A 26 18.84 22.86 1.92
CA LEU A 26 18.35 23.94 2.78
C LEU A 26 19.38 25.07 2.99
N GLY A 27 20.66 24.83 2.65
CA GLY A 27 21.75 25.76 2.93
C GLY A 27 22.02 25.97 4.43
N GLN A 28 21.58 25.04 5.28
CA GLN A 28 21.71 25.04 6.72
C GLN A 28 22.04 23.65 7.22
N GLU A 29 22.81 23.54 8.29
CA GLU A 29 23.15 22.23 8.87
C GLU A 29 21.91 21.59 9.50
N LEU A 30 21.54 20.42 8.97
CA LEU A 30 20.50 19.55 9.48
C LEU A 30 21.15 18.27 9.99
N THR A 31 20.83 17.85 11.20
CA THR A 31 21.26 16.58 11.78
C THR A 31 20.08 15.76 12.25
N LEU A 32 20.22 14.45 12.15
CA LEU A 32 19.25 13.46 12.63
C LEU A 32 19.92 12.61 13.71
N GLN A 33 19.37 12.62 14.93
CA GLN A 33 19.98 12.05 16.12
C GLN A 33 18.99 11.17 16.89
N ASP A 34 19.50 10.38 17.83
CA ASP A 34 18.71 9.59 18.78
C ASP A 34 17.65 8.71 18.08
N THR A 35 18.11 7.89 17.12
CA THR A 35 17.22 7.01 16.37
C THR A 35 16.83 5.78 17.17
N ASP A 36 15.56 5.69 17.54
CA ASP A 36 14.95 4.58 18.26
C ASP A 36 14.02 3.75 17.38
N PHE A 37 13.88 2.45 17.69
CA PHE A 37 13.00 1.53 16.98
C PHE A 37 12.04 0.86 17.95
N ILE A 38 10.75 0.97 17.68
CA ILE A 38 9.68 0.46 18.54
C ILE A 38 8.61 -0.22 17.68
N ASN A 39 8.11 -1.37 18.10
CA ASN A 39 6.93 -1.96 17.47
C ASN A 39 5.68 -1.26 18.01
N THR A 40 4.82 -0.82 17.10
CA THR A 40 3.58 -0.12 17.41
C THR A 40 2.48 -0.53 16.43
N ASN A 41 1.26 -0.15 16.74
CA ASN A 41 0.17 -0.23 15.79
C ASN A 41 -0.39 1.17 15.51
N LYS A 42 -1.13 1.29 14.44
CA LYS A 42 -1.74 2.54 14.02
C LYS A 42 -2.52 3.24 15.12
N MET A 43 -3.40 2.50 15.80
CA MET A 43 -4.27 3.10 16.83
C MET A 43 -3.44 3.69 17.97
N THR A 44 -2.48 2.95 18.48
CA THR A 44 -1.57 3.43 19.54
C THR A 44 -0.80 4.66 19.08
N TYR A 45 -0.24 4.63 17.86
CA TYR A 45 0.57 5.74 17.37
C TYR A 45 -0.23 7.04 17.18
N PHE A 46 -1.41 6.98 16.55
CA PHE A 46 -2.22 8.16 16.25
C PHE A 46 -3.14 8.60 17.41
N SER A 47 -3.46 7.71 18.37
CA SER A 47 -4.25 8.09 19.56
C SER A 47 -3.48 9.01 20.50
N ASP A 48 -2.17 8.86 20.58
CA ASP A 48 -1.29 9.68 21.43
C ASP A 48 -0.81 10.97 20.74
N MET A 49 -1.24 11.18 19.49
CA MET A 49 -0.82 12.34 18.70
C MET A 49 -1.70 13.55 19.01
N GLU A 50 -1.10 14.58 19.60
CA GLU A 50 -1.78 15.84 19.90
C GLU A 50 -1.57 16.89 18.80
N ASP A 51 -0.41 16.88 18.17
CA ASP A 51 -0.01 17.85 17.16
C ASP A 51 -0.40 17.43 15.73
N SER A 52 -0.76 18.44 14.93
CA SER A 52 -0.98 18.24 13.50
C SER A 52 0.30 17.75 12.81
N SER A 53 0.13 16.82 11.88
CA SER A 53 1.23 16.17 11.18
C SER A 53 1.07 16.22 9.67
N PHE A 54 2.20 16.06 8.99
CA PHE A 54 2.30 15.91 7.55
C PHE A 54 2.75 14.47 7.27
N VAL A 55 1.92 13.71 6.61
CA VAL A 55 2.15 12.29 6.31
C VAL A 55 2.55 12.16 4.85
N VAL A 56 3.69 11.57 4.61
CA VAL A 56 4.23 11.28 3.27
C VAL A 56 4.22 9.78 3.06
N ASP A 57 3.39 9.33 2.15
CA ASP A 57 3.34 7.92 1.76
C ASP A 57 4.51 7.62 0.82
N VAL A 58 5.22 6.54 1.08
CA VAL A 58 6.34 6.06 0.26
C VAL A 58 6.03 4.67 -0.23
N GLU A 59 5.77 4.57 -1.52
CA GLU A 59 5.53 3.31 -2.20
C GLU A 59 6.86 2.61 -2.48
N SER A 60 7.01 1.39 -2.00
CA SER A 60 8.10 0.49 -2.34
C SER A 60 7.65 -0.42 -3.49
N ARG A 61 8.45 -0.47 -4.54
CA ARG A 61 8.17 -1.15 -5.81
C ARG A 61 9.19 -2.24 -6.10
N GLU A 62 9.02 -2.88 -7.23
CA GLU A 62 9.82 -3.98 -7.74
C GLU A 62 9.64 -5.24 -6.88
N ASP A 63 10.73 -5.83 -6.39
CA ASP A 63 10.70 -7.09 -5.64
C ASP A 63 10.30 -6.94 -4.15
N TYR A 64 10.05 -5.71 -3.70
CA TYR A 64 9.64 -5.37 -2.33
C TYR A 64 8.36 -4.52 -2.34
N PRO A 65 7.23 -5.05 -2.84
CA PRO A 65 6.00 -4.27 -2.93
C PRO A 65 5.42 -3.94 -1.56
N GLY A 66 5.01 -2.70 -1.37
CA GLY A 66 4.40 -2.24 -0.13
C GLY A 66 4.50 -0.74 0.04
N CYS A 67 4.11 -0.26 1.21
CA CYS A 67 4.23 1.16 1.57
C CYS A 67 4.79 1.32 2.97
N PHE A 68 5.55 2.39 3.17
CA PHE A 68 5.85 2.92 4.49
C PHE A 68 5.54 4.42 4.53
N TYR A 69 5.53 4.99 5.71
CA TYR A 69 5.03 6.35 5.90
C TYR A 69 6.07 7.16 6.66
N MET A 70 6.35 8.37 6.17
CA MET A 70 7.14 9.36 6.90
C MET A 70 6.18 10.37 7.50
N VAL A 71 6.24 10.57 8.81
CA VAL A 71 5.39 11.48 9.55
C VAL A 71 6.25 12.59 10.15
N PHE A 72 5.89 13.82 9.81
CA PHE A 72 6.55 15.03 10.33
C PHE A 72 5.54 15.85 11.12
N PRO A 73 5.91 16.43 12.27
CA PRO A 73 5.12 17.51 12.84
C PRO A 73 4.89 18.62 11.81
N LEU A 74 3.66 19.12 11.72
CA LEU A 74 3.33 20.16 10.74
C LEU A 74 4.18 21.41 10.88
N ARG A 75 4.58 21.74 12.12
CA ARG A 75 5.49 22.86 12.41
C ARG A 75 6.86 22.69 11.76
N ASP A 76 7.37 21.46 11.71
CA ASP A 76 8.65 21.14 11.12
C ASP A 76 8.58 21.21 9.59
N ALA A 77 7.52 20.68 9.00
CA ALA A 77 7.27 20.82 7.58
C ALA A 77 7.18 22.30 7.14
N ILE A 78 6.49 23.17 7.93
CA ILE A 78 6.43 24.61 7.69
C ILE A 78 7.81 25.27 7.81
N ALA A 79 8.64 24.86 8.78
CA ALA A 79 9.97 25.40 8.93
C ALA A 79 10.87 25.04 7.75
N MET A 80 10.92 23.77 7.38
CA MET A 80 11.77 23.26 6.30
C MET A 80 11.36 23.88 4.95
N SER A 81 10.07 23.89 4.62
CA SER A 81 9.56 24.54 3.40
C SER A 81 9.83 26.02 3.36
N GLY A 82 9.61 26.71 4.50
CA GLY A 82 9.90 28.15 4.59
C GLY A 82 11.36 28.50 4.36
N ILE A 83 12.28 27.66 4.85
CA ILE A 83 13.72 27.83 4.61
C ILE A 83 14.04 27.61 3.14
N LEU A 84 13.53 26.53 2.54
CA LEU A 84 13.75 26.24 1.12
C LEU A 84 13.23 27.37 0.22
N LEU A 85 12.09 27.97 0.56
CA LEU A 85 11.51 29.11 -0.14
C LEU A 85 12.19 30.45 0.16
N GLY A 86 13.18 30.47 1.05
CA GLY A 86 13.87 31.71 1.44
C GLY A 86 12.99 32.68 2.24
N ILE A 87 11.96 32.18 2.95
CA ILE A 87 11.07 33.00 3.77
C ILE A 87 11.85 33.51 5.01
N PRO A 88 11.73 34.80 5.37
CA PRO A 88 12.41 35.34 6.55
C PRO A 88 12.02 34.58 7.84
N PRO A 89 12.98 34.35 8.79
CA PRO A 89 12.75 33.56 10.02
C PRO A 89 11.55 34.03 10.87
N ALA A 90 11.36 35.35 10.95
CA ALA A 90 10.22 35.92 11.69
C ALA A 90 8.87 35.47 11.10
N ARG A 91 8.77 35.42 9.78
CA ARG A 91 7.55 34.98 9.08
C ARG A 91 7.36 33.46 9.17
N ILE A 92 8.45 32.67 9.12
CA ILE A 92 8.40 31.22 9.38
C ILE A 92 7.84 30.97 10.80
N SER A 93 8.32 31.71 11.80
CA SER A 93 7.86 31.61 13.18
C SER A 93 6.36 31.95 13.31
N GLU A 94 5.86 32.94 12.57
CA GLU A 94 4.45 33.28 12.52
C GLU A 94 3.62 32.17 11.87
N LYS A 95 4.06 31.64 10.72
CA LYS A 95 3.39 30.51 10.03
C LYS A 95 3.35 29.26 10.92
N LYS A 96 4.44 28.95 11.65
CA LYS A 96 4.50 27.83 12.62
C LYS A 96 3.47 28.00 13.74
N LYS A 97 3.30 29.20 14.31
CA LYS A 97 2.35 29.48 15.38
C LYS A 97 0.89 29.33 14.91
N LEU A 98 0.61 29.74 13.69
CA LEU A 98 -0.73 29.73 13.11
C LEU A 98 -1.02 28.42 12.33
N LEU A 99 -0.06 27.53 12.20
CA LEU A 99 -0.12 26.29 11.40
C LEU A 99 -0.59 26.55 9.95
N ILE A 100 -0.14 27.65 9.36
CA ILE A 100 -0.44 28.05 7.99
C ILE A 100 0.45 27.29 7.03
N LEU A 101 -0.15 26.48 6.17
CA LEU A 101 0.50 25.75 5.11
C LEU A 101 -0.20 26.09 3.79
N GLU A 102 0.50 26.79 2.91
CA GLU A 102 0.06 27.21 1.58
C GLU A 102 0.49 26.18 0.52
N ALA A 103 0.00 26.30 -0.71
CA ALA A 103 0.34 25.37 -1.79
C ALA A 103 1.85 25.32 -2.06
N ASP A 104 2.50 26.49 -2.08
CA ASP A 104 3.95 26.60 -2.30
C ASP A 104 4.76 25.92 -1.18
N ASP A 105 4.26 25.95 0.08
CA ASP A 105 4.90 25.23 1.20
C ASP A 105 4.80 23.71 1.01
N ILE A 106 3.66 23.23 0.52
CA ILE A 106 3.44 21.80 0.24
C ILE A 106 4.37 21.32 -0.87
N ASP A 107 4.51 22.10 -1.94
CA ASP A 107 5.39 21.78 -3.05
C ASP A 107 6.85 21.78 -2.60
N ALA A 108 7.28 22.80 -1.87
CA ALA A 108 8.63 22.88 -1.30
C ALA A 108 8.92 21.73 -0.32
N PHE A 109 7.98 21.39 0.56
CA PHE A 109 8.14 20.24 1.45
C PHE A 109 8.20 18.92 0.70
N SER A 110 7.41 18.79 -0.37
CA SER A 110 7.44 17.59 -1.23
C SER A 110 8.80 17.39 -1.90
N GLU A 111 9.50 18.48 -2.25
CA GLU A 111 10.87 18.40 -2.78
C GLU A 111 11.85 17.88 -1.72
N ILE A 112 11.75 18.38 -0.47
CA ILE A 112 12.57 17.90 0.64
C ILE A 112 12.31 16.42 0.93
N ALA A 113 11.04 16.02 1.00
CA ALA A 113 10.65 14.62 1.20
C ALA A 113 11.15 13.71 0.06
N ASN A 114 11.08 14.18 -1.17
CA ASN A 114 11.60 13.45 -2.32
C ASN A 114 13.13 13.30 -2.28
N GLN A 115 13.85 14.32 -1.81
CA GLN A 115 15.29 14.24 -1.56
C GLN A 115 15.63 13.18 -0.50
N ILE A 116 14.90 13.15 0.62
CA ILE A 116 15.05 12.13 1.67
C ILE A 116 14.84 10.73 1.07
N ILE A 117 13.78 10.52 0.29
CA ILE A 117 13.48 9.23 -0.36
C ILE A 117 14.57 8.85 -1.38
N GLY A 118 15.15 9.84 -2.07
CA GLY A 118 16.32 9.66 -2.93
C GLY A 118 17.51 9.08 -2.18
N SER A 119 17.80 9.61 -0.99
CA SER A 119 18.85 9.10 -0.11
C SER A 119 18.57 7.66 0.34
N PHE A 120 17.32 7.33 0.66
CA PHE A 120 16.92 5.94 0.97
C PHE A 120 17.14 5.02 -0.24
N ASN A 121 16.77 5.43 -1.44
CA ASN A 121 17.04 4.65 -2.66
C ASN A 121 18.53 4.40 -2.85
N THR A 122 19.37 5.42 -2.62
CA THR A 122 20.82 5.33 -2.76
C THR A 122 21.44 4.29 -1.81
N VAL A 123 20.86 4.12 -0.61
CA VAL A 123 21.32 3.14 0.38
C VAL A 123 20.71 1.76 0.17
N PHE A 124 19.41 1.69 -0.08
CA PHE A 124 18.68 0.42 -0.16
C PHE A 124 19.00 -0.36 -1.43
N GLN A 125 19.08 0.30 -2.59
CA GLN A 125 19.31 -0.38 -3.88
C GLN A 125 20.58 -1.23 -3.91
N PRO A 126 21.77 -0.76 -3.48
CA PRO A 126 22.96 -1.58 -3.49
C PRO A 126 23.05 -2.57 -2.34
N ALA A 127 22.31 -2.36 -1.25
CA ALA A 127 22.39 -3.19 -0.04
C ALA A 127 21.43 -4.39 -0.05
N LEU A 128 20.33 -4.29 -0.78
CA LEU A 128 19.33 -5.36 -0.85
C LEU A 128 19.67 -6.34 -1.98
N PRO A 129 19.40 -7.66 -1.79
CA PRO A 129 19.73 -8.69 -2.77
C PRO A 129 18.87 -8.66 -4.03
N ARG A 130 17.71 -8.01 -3.98
CA ARG A 130 16.76 -7.86 -5.10
C ARG A 130 16.49 -6.38 -5.35
N LYS A 131 15.87 -6.07 -6.49
CA LYS A 131 15.59 -4.68 -6.89
C LYS A 131 14.55 -4.03 -5.99
N VAL A 132 14.80 -2.78 -5.65
CA VAL A 132 13.87 -1.92 -4.92
C VAL A 132 13.87 -0.53 -5.54
N HIS A 133 12.70 0.09 -5.57
CA HIS A 133 12.54 1.50 -5.92
C HIS A 133 11.49 2.14 -5.02
N LEU A 134 11.92 3.12 -4.24
CA LEU A 134 11.07 3.89 -3.33
C LEU A 134 10.60 5.14 -4.05
N LYS A 135 9.28 5.37 -4.04
CA LYS A 135 8.65 6.50 -4.71
C LYS A 135 7.72 7.24 -3.77
N GLN A 136 7.88 8.56 -3.70
CA GLN A 136 6.94 9.41 -2.99
C GLN A 136 5.56 9.41 -3.65
N LEU A 137 4.51 9.34 -2.82
CA LEU A 137 3.15 9.68 -3.18
C LEU A 137 2.79 11.08 -2.67
N PRO A 138 1.72 11.70 -3.17
CA PRO A 138 1.31 13.03 -2.72
C PRO A 138 1.11 13.06 -1.20
N PRO A 139 1.78 13.98 -0.48
CA PRO A 139 1.69 14.06 0.96
C PRO A 139 0.30 14.55 1.42
N ALA A 140 -0.09 14.15 2.61
CA ALA A 140 -1.36 14.52 3.22
C ALA A 140 -1.15 15.17 4.60
N LYS A 141 -2.01 16.15 4.92
CA LYS A 141 -2.08 16.74 6.26
C LYS A 141 -3.02 15.92 7.12
N PHE A 142 -2.64 15.66 8.37
CA PHE A 142 -3.45 15.03 9.39
C PHE A 142 -3.57 15.95 10.62
N ILE A 143 -4.80 16.22 11.04
CA ILE A 143 -5.12 17.08 12.20
C ILE A 143 -5.92 16.23 13.20
N PRO A 144 -5.34 15.80 14.33
CA PRO A 144 -5.95 14.85 15.27
C PRO A 144 -7.33 15.24 15.77
N GLN A 145 -7.63 16.55 15.94
CA GLN A 145 -8.92 17.04 16.44
C GLN A 145 -10.00 17.17 15.35
N VAL A 146 -9.63 17.08 14.07
CA VAL A 146 -10.50 17.28 12.92
C VAL A 146 -10.66 16.02 12.11
N ASP A 147 -9.54 15.37 11.82
CA ASP A 147 -9.51 14.19 10.99
C ASP A 147 -9.76 12.94 11.84
N LYS A 148 -10.65 12.08 11.36
CA LYS A 148 -10.91 10.80 12.02
C LYS A 148 -9.89 9.77 11.58
N VAL A 149 -9.35 9.04 12.54
CA VAL A 149 -8.59 7.81 12.27
C VAL A 149 -9.59 6.75 11.79
N THR A 150 -9.45 6.30 10.55
CA THR A 150 -10.29 5.28 9.92
C THR A 150 -9.40 4.10 9.50
N GLU A 151 -9.95 2.98 9.08
CA GLU A 151 -9.16 1.80 8.67
C GLU A 151 -8.02 2.12 7.67
N GLU A 152 -8.21 3.12 6.80
CA GLU A 152 -7.25 3.48 5.75
C GLU A 152 -6.50 4.79 5.99
N LYS A 153 -6.96 5.65 6.91
CA LYS A 153 -6.38 6.98 7.15
C LYS A 153 -6.04 7.19 8.61
N PRO A 154 -4.94 7.95 8.89
CA PRO A 154 -3.99 8.56 7.97
C PRO A 154 -3.03 7.55 7.30
N VAL A 155 -2.93 6.34 7.82
CA VAL A 155 -2.23 5.17 7.27
C VAL A 155 -3.14 3.94 7.39
N PRO A 156 -2.95 2.83 6.66
CA PRO A 156 -3.75 1.61 6.82
C PRO A 156 -3.66 1.01 8.22
N ASP A 157 -4.66 0.22 8.61
CA ASP A 157 -4.58 -0.56 9.85
C ASP A 157 -3.48 -1.61 9.75
N GLY A 158 -2.73 -1.81 10.84
CA GLY A 158 -1.66 -2.79 10.88
C GLY A 158 -0.68 -2.57 12.01
N GLU A 159 0.25 -3.49 12.11
CA GLU A 159 1.41 -3.42 12.97
C GLU A 159 2.59 -2.81 12.22
N TYR A 160 3.33 -1.93 12.89
CA TYR A 160 4.41 -1.15 12.30
C TYR A 160 5.68 -1.23 13.12
N LEU A 161 6.81 -1.28 12.44
CA LEU A 161 8.09 -0.88 13.00
C LEU A 161 8.15 0.65 12.91
N LEU A 162 8.06 1.32 14.04
CA LEU A 162 8.28 2.76 14.17
C LEU A 162 9.77 3.02 14.33
N CYS A 163 10.33 3.81 13.44
CA CYS A 163 11.64 4.44 13.63
C CYS A 163 11.42 5.91 13.93
N ARG A 164 11.81 6.35 15.12
CA ARG A 164 11.73 7.74 15.58
C ARG A 164 13.10 8.37 15.64
N THR A 165 13.25 9.56 15.09
CA THR A 165 14.54 10.27 15.03
C THR A 165 14.32 11.75 15.27
N ASN A 166 15.10 12.34 16.17
CA ASN A 166 15.07 13.78 16.44
C ASN A 166 15.73 14.55 15.30
N ILE A 167 15.14 15.70 14.95
CA ILE A 167 15.67 16.62 13.94
C ILE A 167 16.27 17.82 14.65
N GLU A 168 17.50 18.17 14.30
CA GLU A 168 18.11 19.44 14.67
C GLU A 168 18.41 20.22 13.39
N LEU A 169 18.00 21.47 13.34
CA LEU A 169 18.26 22.38 12.23
C LEU A 169 18.75 23.72 12.78
N THR A 170 19.91 24.15 12.35
CA THR A 170 20.56 25.34 12.89
C THR A 170 19.64 26.56 12.86
N GLY A 171 19.41 27.17 14.03
CA GLY A 171 18.59 28.37 14.18
C GLY A 171 17.08 28.15 14.20
N HIS A 172 16.62 26.89 14.15
CA HIS A 172 15.20 26.55 14.20
C HIS A 172 14.93 25.48 15.24
N GLU A 173 13.83 25.64 15.98
CA GLU A 173 13.30 24.57 16.83
C GLU A 173 12.60 23.55 15.94
N MET A 174 13.09 22.33 15.96
CA MET A 174 12.55 21.18 15.27
C MET A 174 12.20 20.09 16.29
N ASP A 175 11.39 19.15 15.90
CA ASP A 175 11.01 18.02 16.75
C ASP A 175 11.59 16.70 16.17
N ARG A 176 10.89 16.05 15.26
CA ARG A 176 11.26 14.71 14.83
C ARG A 176 10.76 14.32 13.44
N ILE A 177 11.31 13.22 12.95
CA ILE A 177 10.74 12.43 11.87
C ILE A 177 10.42 11.03 12.40
N ASP A 178 9.22 10.55 12.14
CA ASP A 178 8.79 9.18 12.42
C ASP A 178 8.64 8.43 11.09
N LEU A 179 9.20 7.22 11.02
CA LEU A 179 8.99 6.29 9.90
C LEU A 179 8.14 5.13 10.41
N LEU A 180 6.99 4.91 9.80
CA LEU A 180 6.11 3.78 10.07
C LEU A 180 6.25 2.77 8.92
N ILE A 181 6.95 1.66 9.17
CA ILE A 181 7.17 0.60 8.19
C ILE A 181 6.30 -0.58 8.58
N SER A 182 5.39 -1.02 7.72
CA SER A 182 4.56 -2.19 8.02
C SER A 182 5.46 -3.41 8.32
N LEU A 183 5.09 -4.24 9.28
CA LEU A 183 5.90 -5.42 9.62
C LEU A 183 6.04 -6.39 8.44
N GLU A 184 5.06 -6.42 7.52
CA GLU A 184 5.16 -7.18 6.27
C GLU A 184 6.33 -6.68 5.42
N LEU A 185 6.39 -5.37 5.17
CA LEU A 185 7.48 -4.77 4.39
C LEU A 185 8.83 -4.86 5.11
N ALA A 186 8.84 -4.70 6.44
CA ALA A 186 10.03 -4.87 7.25
C ALA A 186 10.59 -6.29 7.15
N ASN A 187 9.72 -7.32 7.21
CA ASN A 187 10.11 -8.72 6.99
C ASN A 187 10.60 -9.01 5.57
N MET A 188 10.10 -8.29 4.57
CA MET A 188 10.60 -8.43 3.20
C MET A 188 12.01 -7.86 3.05
N PHE A 189 12.31 -6.71 3.68
CA PHE A 189 13.63 -6.09 3.67
C PHE A 189 14.66 -6.84 4.53
N ASP A 190 14.23 -7.42 5.65
CA ASP A 190 15.08 -8.14 6.61
C ASP A 190 14.35 -9.40 7.10
N PRO A 191 14.36 -10.49 6.31
CA PRO A 191 13.67 -11.73 6.66
C PRO A 191 14.20 -12.31 7.97
N GLN A 192 13.33 -12.44 8.96
CA GLN A 192 13.69 -13.06 10.22
C GLN A 192 13.82 -14.58 10.00
N GLN A 193 14.98 -15.14 10.28
CA GLN A 193 15.14 -16.59 10.31
C GLN A 193 14.30 -17.14 11.47
N THR A 194 13.11 -17.65 11.14
CA THR A 194 12.45 -18.58 12.05
C THR A 194 13.37 -19.77 12.20
N ALA A 195 13.85 -20.01 13.41
CA ALA A 195 14.54 -21.23 13.77
C ALA A 195 13.54 -22.38 13.56
N GLU A 196 13.52 -22.94 12.35
CA GLU A 196 12.94 -24.26 12.12
C GLU A 196 13.82 -25.25 12.87
N THR A 197 13.28 -25.80 13.94
CA THR A 197 13.78 -27.01 14.57
C THR A 197 13.80 -28.08 13.48
N ALA A 198 15.00 -28.43 13.07
CA ALA A 198 15.22 -29.64 12.32
C ALA A 198 14.76 -30.82 13.19
N ASP A 199 13.70 -31.48 12.80
CA ASP A 199 13.44 -32.85 13.19
C ASP A 199 13.52 -33.74 11.96
N SER A 200 14.38 -34.69 12.14
CA SER A 200 14.89 -35.64 11.17
C SER A 200 13.90 -36.78 10.89
N GLY A 201 13.77 -37.12 9.62
CA GLY A 201 13.77 -38.51 9.17
C GLY A 201 12.55 -39.36 9.48
N ASP A 202 11.87 -39.80 8.43
CA ASP A 202 11.85 -41.24 8.12
C ASP A 202 11.26 -41.47 6.71
N GLU A 203 12.06 -42.15 5.92
CA GLU A 203 11.65 -42.81 4.69
C GLU A 203 10.68 -43.95 5.02
N ILE A 204 9.57 -44.08 4.31
CA ILE A 204 8.94 -45.38 4.05
C ILE A 204 8.40 -45.43 2.61
N GLU A 205 8.79 -46.52 1.98
CA GLU A 205 8.61 -47.01 0.63
C GLU A 205 7.14 -47.11 0.14
N SER A 206 7.05 -46.90 -1.15
CA SER A 206 6.24 -47.58 -2.18
C SER A 206 5.06 -48.46 -1.79
N GLY A 207 3.91 -48.14 -2.37
CA GLY A 207 2.76 -49.03 -2.50
C GLY A 207 1.94 -48.69 -3.73
N ASP A 208 2.20 -49.40 -4.81
CA ASP A 208 1.50 -49.40 -6.09
C ASP A 208 0.09 -49.98 -5.93
N VAL A 209 -0.98 -49.26 -6.31
CA VAL A 209 -2.25 -49.87 -6.70
C VAL A 209 -2.86 -49.03 -7.82
N ARG A 210 -2.90 -49.67 -9.01
CA ARG A 210 -3.69 -49.26 -10.17
C ARG A 210 -5.17 -49.45 -9.87
N THR A 211 -6.02 -48.55 -10.36
CA THR A 211 -7.06 -48.85 -11.39
C THR A 211 -7.91 -47.63 -11.68
N ASP A 212 -7.91 -47.31 -12.97
CA ASP A 212 -8.98 -46.87 -13.86
C ASP A 212 -10.22 -46.14 -13.25
N ASP A 213 -10.40 -44.90 -13.67
CA ASP A 213 -11.48 -44.54 -14.61
C ASP A 213 -11.29 -43.11 -15.11
N CYS A 214 -11.19 -42.99 -16.42
CA CYS A 214 -11.11 -41.74 -17.15
C CYS A 214 -12.44 -41.01 -17.13
N VAL A 215 -12.46 -39.79 -16.60
CA VAL A 215 -13.44 -38.76 -16.99
C VAL A 215 -12.66 -37.50 -17.33
N PRO A 216 -12.96 -36.81 -18.44
CA PRO A 216 -12.08 -35.78 -18.97
C PRO A 216 -12.06 -34.54 -18.07
N VAL A 217 -10.88 -34.21 -17.55
CA VAL A 217 -10.60 -32.99 -16.75
C VAL A 217 -10.33 -31.85 -17.73
N GLU A 218 -11.35 -31.24 -18.29
CA GLU A 218 -11.23 -29.97 -19.02
C GLU A 218 -11.95 -28.77 -18.36
N SER A 219 -12.66 -28.99 -17.25
CA SER A 219 -13.45 -27.90 -16.62
C SER A 219 -12.75 -27.18 -15.45
N GLN A 220 -11.56 -27.58 -15.04
CA GLN A 220 -10.91 -26.98 -13.85
C GLN A 220 -10.13 -25.69 -14.12
N ASN A 221 -10.04 -25.20 -15.34
CA ASN A 221 -9.18 -24.06 -15.70
C ASN A 221 -9.93 -22.74 -15.98
N ARG A 222 -11.22 -22.63 -15.61
CA ARG A 222 -12.07 -21.48 -15.94
C ARG A 222 -12.88 -20.97 -14.74
N SER A 223 -12.26 -20.86 -13.57
CA SER A 223 -12.93 -20.33 -12.38
C SER A 223 -12.85 -18.81 -12.33
N VAL A 224 -13.98 -18.15 -12.10
CA VAL A 224 -14.12 -16.69 -11.97
C VAL A 224 -14.66 -16.36 -10.59
N LEU A 225 -14.01 -15.45 -9.88
CA LEU A 225 -14.50 -14.93 -8.61
C LEU A 225 -15.42 -13.74 -8.88
N ILE A 226 -16.65 -13.80 -8.37
CA ILE A 226 -17.61 -12.71 -8.43
C ILE A 226 -17.75 -12.11 -7.04
N ILE A 227 -17.48 -10.82 -6.93
CA ILE A 227 -17.59 -10.06 -5.69
C ILE A 227 -18.69 -9.03 -5.85
N GLU A 228 -19.81 -9.23 -5.17
CA GLU A 228 -21.01 -8.40 -5.32
C GLU A 228 -21.90 -8.53 -4.07
N ASP A 229 -22.34 -7.39 -3.52
CA ASP A 229 -23.23 -7.39 -2.35
C ASP A 229 -24.73 -7.47 -2.73
N ASN A 230 -25.08 -7.10 -3.95
CA ASN A 230 -26.46 -7.22 -4.43
C ASN A 230 -26.76 -8.65 -4.89
N ALA A 231 -27.58 -9.37 -4.13
CA ALA A 231 -27.90 -10.76 -4.38
C ALA A 231 -28.55 -11.02 -5.77
N GLU A 232 -29.32 -10.07 -6.32
CA GLU A 232 -29.92 -10.21 -7.65
C GLU A 232 -28.87 -10.08 -8.75
N GLU A 233 -27.96 -9.13 -8.62
CA GLU A 233 -26.86 -8.92 -9.57
C GLU A 233 -25.85 -10.07 -9.51
N LEU A 234 -25.56 -10.56 -8.30
CA LEU A 234 -24.74 -11.75 -8.09
C LEU A 234 -25.31 -12.97 -8.82
N ALA A 235 -26.59 -13.28 -8.57
CA ALA A 235 -27.26 -14.43 -9.21
C ALA A 235 -27.31 -14.30 -10.73
N LYS A 236 -27.49 -13.10 -11.28
CA LYS A 236 -27.44 -12.84 -12.73
C LYS A 236 -26.03 -13.12 -13.28
N ALA A 237 -25.00 -12.61 -12.65
CA ALA A 237 -23.62 -12.82 -13.09
C ALA A 237 -23.21 -14.29 -13.03
N GLU A 238 -23.59 -15.01 -11.96
CA GLU A 238 -23.39 -16.47 -11.85
C GLU A 238 -24.06 -17.23 -13.00
N LYS A 239 -25.32 -16.92 -13.27
CA LYS A 239 -26.07 -17.57 -14.35
C LYS A 239 -25.44 -17.34 -15.72
N LEU A 240 -25.04 -16.08 -16.02
CA LEU A 240 -24.41 -15.72 -17.29
C LEU A 240 -23.08 -16.46 -17.50
N LEU A 241 -22.27 -16.63 -16.45
CA LEU A 241 -21.01 -17.36 -16.50
C LEU A 241 -21.21 -18.87 -16.59
N ALA A 242 -22.18 -19.43 -15.83
CA ALA A 242 -22.49 -20.84 -15.84
C ALA A 242 -23.03 -21.30 -17.24
N GLU A 243 -23.87 -20.50 -17.92
CA GLU A 243 -24.34 -20.75 -19.27
C GLU A 243 -23.21 -20.85 -20.31
N ARG A 244 -22.05 -20.29 -20.01
CA ARG A 244 -20.84 -20.32 -20.85
C ARG A 244 -19.77 -21.29 -20.37
N GLY A 245 -20.10 -22.14 -19.38
CA GLY A 245 -19.20 -23.20 -18.88
C GLY A 245 -18.10 -22.73 -17.96
N PHE A 246 -18.25 -21.57 -17.31
CA PHE A 246 -17.34 -21.10 -16.27
C PHE A 246 -17.78 -21.59 -14.90
N SER A 247 -16.82 -22.00 -14.09
CA SER A 247 -17.05 -22.21 -12.65
C SER A 247 -17.00 -20.87 -11.93
N THR A 248 -17.92 -20.65 -11.00
CA THR A 248 -18.00 -19.39 -10.26
C THR A 248 -17.72 -19.59 -8.77
N VAL A 249 -17.00 -18.68 -8.21
CA VAL A 249 -16.82 -18.51 -6.76
C VAL A 249 -17.44 -17.17 -6.42
N THR A 250 -18.21 -17.09 -5.37
CA THR A 250 -18.90 -15.86 -4.97
C THR A 250 -18.43 -15.35 -3.63
N ALA A 251 -18.37 -14.02 -3.50
CA ALA A 251 -18.00 -13.36 -2.27
C ALA A 251 -18.73 -12.02 -2.12
N ALA A 252 -18.95 -11.60 -0.88
CA ALA A 252 -19.38 -10.25 -0.57
C ALA A 252 -18.18 -9.28 -0.59
N LEU A 253 -18.42 -7.98 -0.76
CA LEU A 253 -17.36 -6.94 -0.77
C LEU A 253 -16.51 -6.87 0.50
N ASN A 254 -17.04 -7.35 1.63
CA ASN A 254 -16.35 -7.39 2.91
C ASN A 254 -15.68 -8.75 3.22
N ALA A 255 -15.74 -9.72 2.31
CA ALA A 255 -15.17 -11.04 2.50
C ALA A 255 -13.63 -11.02 2.53
N ASN A 256 -13.04 -12.02 3.18
CA ASN A 256 -11.59 -12.25 3.14
C ASN A 256 -11.19 -12.92 1.81
N ILE A 257 -10.92 -12.09 0.80
CA ILE A 257 -10.60 -12.55 -0.55
C ILE A 257 -9.30 -13.35 -0.60
N ALA A 258 -8.32 -13.03 0.23
CA ALA A 258 -7.05 -13.76 0.28
C ALA A 258 -7.27 -15.24 0.65
N GLU A 259 -8.05 -15.50 1.67
CA GLU A 259 -8.39 -16.87 2.11
C GLU A 259 -9.17 -17.64 1.04
N LEU A 260 -10.05 -16.98 0.28
CA LEU A 260 -10.78 -17.60 -0.82
C LEU A 260 -9.85 -17.99 -1.97
N LEU A 261 -8.89 -17.13 -2.31
CA LEU A 261 -7.95 -17.38 -3.41
C LEU A 261 -6.93 -18.47 -3.06
N GLU A 262 -6.60 -18.66 -1.79
CA GLU A 262 -5.76 -19.78 -1.33
C GLU A 262 -6.44 -21.13 -1.46
N ARG A 263 -7.77 -21.17 -1.28
CA ARG A 263 -8.54 -22.41 -1.30
C ARG A 263 -9.04 -22.82 -2.69
N GLN A 264 -9.16 -21.87 -3.60
CA GLN A 264 -9.76 -22.12 -4.91
C GLN A 264 -8.97 -21.43 -6.02
N PRO A 265 -8.54 -22.16 -7.07
CA PRO A 265 -7.84 -21.56 -8.20
C PRO A 265 -8.80 -20.71 -9.03
N VAL A 266 -8.57 -19.39 -8.99
CA VAL A 266 -9.35 -18.39 -9.75
C VAL A 266 -8.46 -17.80 -10.84
N LYS A 267 -9.04 -17.46 -12.00
CA LYS A 267 -8.33 -16.88 -13.15
C LYS A 267 -8.69 -15.43 -13.43
N ALA A 268 -9.83 -14.96 -12.95
CA ALA A 268 -10.27 -13.57 -13.10
C ALA A 268 -11.25 -13.20 -12.01
N VAL A 269 -11.39 -11.90 -11.76
CA VAL A 269 -12.29 -11.34 -10.76
C VAL A 269 -13.28 -10.40 -11.43
N VAL A 270 -14.56 -10.57 -11.15
CA VAL A 270 -15.63 -9.61 -11.51
C VAL A 270 -16.06 -8.91 -10.23
N LEU A 271 -15.83 -7.62 -10.15
CA LEU A 271 -16.10 -6.81 -8.98
C LEU A 271 -17.27 -5.87 -9.26
N GLY A 272 -18.41 -6.13 -8.63
CA GLY A 272 -19.59 -5.28 -8.71
C GLY A 272 -19.56 -4.17 -7.70
N ILE A 273 -19.75 -2.95 -8.18
CA ILE A 273 -19.93 -1.74 -7.35
C ILE A 273 -21.25 -1.07 -7.69
N GLY A 274 -21.78 -0.25 -6.78
CA GLY A 274 -23.06 0.43 -6.98
C GLY A 274 -22.92 1.65 -7.88
N ARG A 275 -22.60 2.81 -7.30
CA ARG A 275 -22.52 4.09 -8.00
C ARG A 275 -21.10 4.64 -8.14
N GLY A 276 -20.09 3.89 -7.71
CA GLY A 276 -18.70 4.35 -7.75
C GLY A 276 -18.44 5.50 -6.77
N ASN A 277 -18.94 5.40 -5.55
CA ASN A 277 -18.61 6.34 -4.48
C ASN A 277 -17.22 6.05 -3.89
N GLU A 278 -16.70 6.97 -3.08
CA GLU A 278 -15.34 6.83 -2.53
C GLU A 278 -15.17 5.61 -1.62
N ARG A 279 -16.20 5.22 -0.89
CA ARG A 279 -16.19 4.02 -0.04
C ARG A 279 -16.09 2.74 -0.88
N GLU A 280 -16.78 2.68 -1.99
CA GLU A 280 -16.72 1.53 -2.92
C GLU A 280 -15.33 1.45 -3.58
N PHE A 281 -14.73 2.58 -3.97
CA PHE A 281 -13.37 2.60 -4.52
C PHE A 281 -12.31 2.20 -3.49
N SER A 282 -12.48 2.52 -2.21
CA SER A 282 -11.61 2.04 -1.14
C SER A 282 -11.62 0.51 -1.03
N ILE A 283 -12.81 -0.10 -1.11
CA ILE A 283 -12.95 -1.56 -1.13
C ILE A 283 -12.29 -2.15 -2.38
N CYS A 284 -12.47 -1.50 -3.54
CA CYS A 284 -11.81 -1.90 -4.78
C CYS A 284 -10.28 -1.93 -4.64
N ASN A 285 -9.69 -0.93 -3.96
CA ASN A 285 -8.26 -0.86 -3.71
C ASN A 285 -7.77 -2.06 -2.90
N ARG A 286 -8.48 -2.40 -1.81
CA ARG A 286 -8.15 -3.56 -0.97
C ARG A 286 -8.22 -4.86 -1.76
N ILE A 287 -9.27 -5.06 -2.55
CA ILE A 287 -9.45 -6.24 -3.40
C ILE A 287 -8.36 -6.29 -4.47
N ASN A 288 -8.04 -5.15 -5.08
CA ASN A 288 -6.99 -5.06 -6.09
C ASN A 288 -5.62 -5.45 -5.53
N ALA A 289 -5.26 -4.96 -4.35
CA ALA A 289 -4.00 -5.31 -3.69
C ALA A 289 -3.84 -6.82 -3.45
N VAL A 290 -4.95 -7.52 -3.14
CA VAL A 290 -4.95 -8.98 -3.04
C VAL A 290 -4.84 -9.62 -4.43
N CYS A 291 -5.64 -9.18 -5.40
CA CYS A 291 -5.65 -9.75 -6.75
C CYS A 291 -4.33 -9.57 -7.49
N GLU A 292 -3.62 -8.46 -7.27
CA GLU A 292 -2.30 -8.22 -7.83
C GLU A 292 -1.26 -9.25 -7.36
N ARG A 293 -1.30 -9.68 -6.09
CA ARG A 293 -0.41 -10.74 -5.57
C ARG A 293 -0.57 -12.06 -6.32
N TYR A 294 -1.77 -12.33 -6.82
CA TYR A 294 -2.08 -13.53 -7.59
C TYR A 294 -2.08 -13.29 -9.11
N SER A 295 -1.68 -12.09 -9.56
CA SER A 295 -1.71 -11.67 -10.97
C SER A 295 -3.09 -11.79 -11.63
N LEU A 296 -4.17 -11.61 -10.85
CA LEU A 296 -5.54 -11.78 -11.30
C LEU A 296 -6.07 -10.49 -11.93
N PRO A 297 -6.60 -10.53 -13.16
CA PRO A 297 -7.26 -9.39 -13.77
C PRO A 297 -8.61 -9.11 -13.10
N ILE A 298 -8.89 -7.82 -12.84
CA ILE A 298 -10.16 -7.36 -12.28
C ILE A 298 -10.97 -6.66 -13.35
N ILE A 299 -12.23 -7.08 -13.50
CA ILE A 299 -13.25 -6.40 -14.30
C ILE A 299 -14.23 -5.76 -13.33
N MET A 300 -14.36 -4.43 -13.38
CA MET A 300 -15.30 -3.71 -12.52
C MET A 300 -16.62 -3.48 -13.24
N SER A 301 -17.74 -3.73 -12.55
CA SER A 301 -19.10 -3.48 -13.07
C SER A 301 -19.85 -2.50 -12.17
N ALA A 302 -20.54 -1.51 -12.77
CA ALA A 302 -21.37 -0.54 -12.07
C ALA A 302 -22.61 -0.18 -12.88
N SER A 303 -23.66 0.31 -12.20
CA SER A 303 -24.91 0.76 -12.85
C SER A 303 -24.70 2.01 -13.73
N GLN A 304 -23.72 2.82 -13.42
CA GLN A 304 -23.35 4.02 -14.19
C GLN A 304 -21.85 4.29 -14.07
N TRP A 305 -21.24 4.75 -15.14
CA TRP A 305 -19.87 5.20 -15.17
C TRP A 305 -19.79 6.67 -15.59
N THR A 306 -19.22 7.50 -14.74
CA THR A 306 -18.78 8.83 -15.12
C THR A 306 -17.35 8.77 -15.66
N ARG A 307 -16.92 9.77 -16.44
CA ARG A 307 -15.52 9.86 -16.91
C ARG A 307 -14.54 9.78 -15.74
N THR A 308 -14.83 10.44 -14.65
CA THR A 308 -14.02 10.42 -13.42
C THR A 308 -14.05 9.04 -12.76
N GLY A 309 -15.22 8.37 -12.75
CA GLY A 309 -15.36 7.01 -12.21
C GLY A 309 -14.54 6.00 -12.99
N VAL A 310 -14.54 6.07 -14.33
CA VAL A 310 -13.71 5.23 -15.20
C VAL A 310 -12.22 5.43 -14.90
N LEU A 311 -11.76 6.67 -14.81
CA LEU A 311 -10.36 6.98 -14.49
C LEU A 311 -9.97 6.45 -13.09
N LYS A 312 -10.85 6.59 -12.10
CA LYS A 312 -10.66 6.02 -10.77
C LYS A 312 -10.60 4.50 -10.83
N ALA A 313 -11.52 3.82 -11.51
CA ALA A 313 -11.52 2.37 -11.63
C ALA A 313 -10.21 1.83 -12.24
N VAL A 314 -9.73 2.45 -13.32
CA VAL A 314 -8.44 2.09 -13.93
C VAL A 314 -7.27 2.34 -12.96
N LYS A 315 -7.29 3.47 -12.25
CA LYS A 315 -6.28 3.77 -11.22
C LYS A 315 -6.27 2.75 -10.09
N HIS A 316 -7.43 2.16 -9.78
CA HIS A 316 -7.61 1.11 -8.76
C HIS A 316 -7.52 -0.31 -9.36
N GLY A 317 -6.82 -0.49 -10.46
CA GLY A 317 -6.44 -1.78 -11.00
C GLY A 317 -7.47 -2.46 -11.90
N ALA A 318 -8.59 -1.80 -12.24
CA ALA A 318 -9.52 -2.38 -13.21
C ALA A 318 -8.86 -2.53 -14.58
N ARG A 319 -8.85 -3.75 -15.09
CA ARG A 319 -8.39 -4.08 -16.44
C ARG A 319 -9.52 -4.10 -17.46
N GLY A 320 -10.77 -4.12 -16.99
CA GLY A 320 -11.98 -4.03 -17.79
C GLY A 320 -13.10 -3.36 -17.02
N ILE A 321 -14.04 -2.76 -17.76
CA ILE A 321 -15.20 -2.07 -17.20
C ILE A 321 -16.45 -2.58 -17.89
N LEU A 322 -17.52 -2.82 -17.10
CA LEU A 322 -18.84 -3.20 -17.55
C LEU A 322 -19.89 -2.24 -17.00
N ILE A 323 -20.97 -2.04 -17.76
CA ILE A 323 -22.13 -1.25 -17.33
C ILE A 323 -23.28 -2.22 -17.06
N LYS A 324 -23.83 -2.19 -15.85
CA LYS A 324 -25.00 -2.98 -15.50
C LYS A 324 -26.29 -2.34 -16.08
N PRO A 325 -27.23 -3.13 -16.62
CA PRO A 325 -27.15 -4.58 -16.85
C PRO A 325 -26.30 -4.90 -18.07
N TYR A 326 -25.46 -5.92 -17.99
CA TYR A 326 -24.66 -6.45 -19.10
C TYR A 326 -25.15 -7.84 -19.49
N ASP A 327 -24.90 -8.26 -20.71
CA ASP A 327 -25.22 -9.61 -21.20
C ASP A 327 -24.01 -10.55 -21.10
N ALA A 328 -24.25 -11.83 -21.45
CA ALA A 328 -23.21 -12.84 -21.39
C ALA A 328 -22.07 -12.58 -22.39
N ASP A 329 -22.36 -12.03 -23.56
CA ASP A 329 -21.38 -11.82 -24.60
C ASP A 329 -20.44 -10.67 -24.23
N GLU A 330 -20.95 -9.57 -23.66
CA GLU A 330 -20.14 -8.48 -23.12
C GLU A 330 -19.21 -8.95 -21.98
N LEU A 331 -19.74 -9.73 -21.04
CA LEU A 331 -18.96 -10.24 -19.92
C LEU A 331 -17.85 -11.18 -20.41
N ILE A 332 -18.16 -12.09 -21.32
CA ILE A 332 -17.21 -13.06 -21.87
C ILE A 332 -16.17 -12.37 -22.78
N GLU A 333 -16.55 -11.38 -23.58
CA GLU A 333 -15.57 -10.60 -24.36
C GLU A 333 -14.51 -9.95 -23.47
N LYS A 334 -14.94 -9.38 -22.34
CA LYS A 334 -14.00 -8.76 -21.39
C LYS A 334 -13.13 -9.79 -20.68
N LEU A 335 -13.71 -10.91 -20.24
CA LEU A 335 -12.98 -12.01 -19.59
C LEU A 335 -12.05 -12.74 -20.57
N GLY A 336 -12.49 -12.95 -21.81
CA GLY A 336 -11.73 -13.68 -22.83
C GLY A 336 -10.38 -13.06 -23.13
N LYS A 337 -10.26 -11.73 -23.06
CA LYS A 337 -8.98 -11.02 -23.23
C LYS A 337 -7.91 -11.43 -22.22
N PHE A 338 -8.33 -11.96 -21.08
CA PHE A 338 -7.42 -12.32 -19.98
C PHE A 338 -7.33 -13.84 -19.75
N LEU A 339 -8.32 -14.60 -20.21
CA LEU A 339 -8.37 -16.05 -20.01
C LEU A 339 -7.68 -16.83 -21.15
N HIS A 340 -7.39 -16.19 -22.28
CA HIS A 340 -6.67 -16.77 -23.42
C HIS A 340 -5.17 -16.42 -23.47
N ALA A 341 -4.67 -15.61 -22.52
CA ALA A 341 -3.25 -15.23 -22.44
C ALA A 341 -2.53 -16.07 -21.37
N ALA A 342 -2.50 -17.39 -21.55
CA ALA A 342 -1.68 -18.31 -20.76
C ALA A 342 -1.01 -19.31 -21.65
#